data_a9b097ed44ea0f2eaa9294e525cb798f
#
_entry.id   a9b097ed44ea0f2eaa9294e525cb798f
#
_cell.length_a   1.000
_cell.length_b   1.000
_cell.length_c   1.000
_cell.angle_alpha   90.00
_cell.angle_beta   90.00
_cell.angle_gamma   90.00
#
_symmetry.space_group_name_H-M   'P 1'
#
loop_
_entity.id
_entity.type
_entity.pdbx_description
1 polymer ?
#
loop_
_entity_poly.entity_id
_entity_poly.type
_entity_poly.pdbx_seq_one_letter_code
_entity_poly.pdbx_strand_id
1 'polypeptide(L)'
;MPATAFLADGAFFLARYRKVWGDRDPNDARTVAKTVFGMALEHLKLLDRPREALYRIFFYDCPPLERTLVKPVSGDSVDFGRTGAAAFRRELHDQLRRQRKMALRLGRLTERGEWQLRRSAFQQLRDGSLHWDDLGDEHFEPEMRQTQVDMKI
;
A
#
# COMPACT_ATOMS: atom_id res chain seq x y z
N MET A 1 -1.65 -27.83 20.38
CA MET A 1 -0.81 -27.38 19.25
C MET A 1 -0.71 -25.85 19.28
N PRO A 2 0.47 -25.28 19.22
CA PRO A 2 0.59 -23.82 19.31
C PRO A 2 -0.04 -23.14 18.07
N ALA A 3 -0.85 -22.12 18.33
CA ALA A 3 -1.47 -21.32 17.27
C ALA A 3 -0.45 -20.38 16.61
N THR A 4 -0.56 -20.17 15.31
CA THR A 4 0.32 -19.30 14.52
C THR A 4 -0.45 -18.09 14.01
N ALA A 5 0.06 -16.90 14.28
CA ALA A 5 -0.41 -15.65 13.70
C ALA A 5 0.60 -15.13 12.67
N PHE A 6 0.11 -14.54 11.59
CA PHE A 6 0.93 -13.84 10.61
C PHE A 6 0.63 -12.36 10.67
N LEU A 7 1.68 -11.56 10.62
CA LEU A 7 1.61 -10.11 10.59
C LEU A 7 2.19 -9.64 9.25
N ALA A 8 1.38 -8.97 8.47
CA ALA A 8 1.75 -8.47 7.14
C ALA A 8 1.70 -6.94 7.11
N ASP A 9 2.82 -6.33 6.75
CA ASP A 9 2.87 -4.91 6.37
C ASP A 9 2.29 -4.76 4.97
N GLY A 10 1.15 -4.09 4.83
CA GLY A 10 0.42 -3.95 3.58
C GLY A 10 1.18 -3.14 2.53
N ALA A 11 1.86 -2.06 2.94
CA ALA A 11 2.63 -1.24 2.01
C ALA A 11 3.83 -2.01 1.45
N PHE A 12 4.58 -2.68 2.30
CA PHE A 12 5.69 -3.54 1.90
C PHE A 12 5.22 -4.71 1.02
N PHE A 13 4.14 -5.38 1.44
CA PHE A 13 3.57 -6.49 0.67
C PHE A 13 3.19 -6.06 -0.74
N LEU A 14 2.46 -4.96 -0.91
CA LEU A 14 2.03 -4.47 -2.22
C LEU A 14 3.20 -4.04 -3.10
N ALA A 15 4.23 -3.43 -2.52
CA ALA A 15 5.44 -3.08 -3.25
C ALA A 15 6.18 -4.33 -3.76
N ARG A 16 6.25 -5.39 -2.95
CA ARG A 16 6.87 -6.68 -3.33
C ARG A 16 5.98 -7.46 -4.29
N TYR A 17 4.67 -7.46 -4.11
CA TYR A 17 3.72 -8.14 -4.98
C TYR A 17 3.90 -7.74 -6.44
N ARG A 18 3.99 -6.46 -6.72
CA ARG A 18 4.21 -5.93 -8.09
C ARG A 18 5.51 -6.41 -8.73
N LYS A 19 6.53 -6.69 -7.93
CA LYS A 19 7.85 -7.16 -8.41
C LYS A 19 7.93 -8.67 -8.57
N VAL A 20 7.29 -9.42 -7.68
CA VAL A 20 7.41 -10.88 -7.62
C VAL A 20 6.38 -11.57 -8.49
N TRP A 21 5.16 -11.03 -8.58
CA TRP A 21 4.05 -11.57 -9.38
C TRP A 21 3.70 -10.64 -10.54
N GLY A 22 4.72 -10.20 -11.29
CA GLY A 22 4.56 -9.28 -12.41
C GLY A 22 3.75 -9.81 -13.59
N ASP A 23 3.50 -11.12 -13.63
CA ASP A 23 2.60 -11.80 -14.55
C ASP A 23 1.11 -11.66 -14.19
N ARG A 24 0.80 -11.20 -12.99
CA ARG A 24 -0.56 -10.99 -12.50
C ARG A 24 -0.91 -9.51 -12.53
N ASP A 25 -2.20 -9.21 -12.75
CA ASP A 25 -2.68 -7.84 -12.65
C ASP A 25 -2.51 -7.33 -11.20
N PRO A 26 -1.61 -6.35 -10.97
CA PRO A 26 -1.37 -5.82 -9.64
C PRO A 26 -2.55 -5.00 -9.09
N ASN A 27 -3.56 -4.71 -9.93
CA ASN A 27 -4.77 -3.97 -9.57
C ASN A 27 -5.98 -4.90 -9.37
N ASP A 28 -5.83 -6.21 -9.54
CA ASP A 28 -6.86 -7.18 -9.14
C ASP A 28 -6.83 -7.41 -7.63
N ALA A 29 -7.61 -6.62 -6.91
CA ALA A 29 -7.70 -6.65 -5.45
C ALA A 29 -8.07 -8.03 -4.88
N ARG A 30 -8.93 -8.77 -5.60
CA ARG A 30 -9.34 -10.12 -5.19
C ARG A 30 -8.18 -11.10 -5.25
N THR A 31 -7.42 -11.07 -6.33
CA THR A 31 -6.24 -11.93 -6.51
C THR A 31 -5.14 -11.57 -5.50
N VAL A 32 -4.92 -10.27 -5.28
CA VAL A 32 -3.98 -9.78 -4.26
C VAL A 32 -4.36 -10.30 -2.86
N ALA A 33 -5.63 -10.16 -2.45
CA ALA A 33 -6.10 -10.65 -1.14
C ALA A 33 -5.95 -12.16 -0.99
N LYS A 34 -6.27 -12.93 -2.04
CA LYS A 34 -6.05 -14.39 -2.05
C LYS A 34 -4.58 -14.77 -1.90
N THR A 35 -3.68 -14.00 -2.51
CA THR A 35 -2.25 -14.24 -2.42
C THR A 35 -1.74 -14.06 -0.99
N VAL A 36 -2.20 -13.02 -0.26
CA VAL A 36 -1.87 -12.85 1.17
C VAL A 36 -2.21 -14.11 1.97
N PHE A 37 -3.41 -14.65 1.76
CA PHE A 37 -3.85 -15.86 2.46
C PHE A 37 -3.04 -17.08 2.06
N GLY A 38 -2.80 -17.25 0.75
CA GLY A 38 -1.99 -18.36 0.22
C GLY A 38 -0.57 -18.37 0.78
N MET A 39 0.07 -17.21 0.88
CA MET A 39 1.42 -17.07 1.47
C MET A 39 1.44 -17.51 2.94
N ALA A 40 0.43 -17.19 3.73
CA ALA A 40 0.36 -17.63 5.12
C ALA A 40 0.25 -19.17 5.21
N LEU A 41 -0.51 -19.80 4.33
CA LEU A 41 -0.60 -21.27 4.26
C LEU A 41 0.71 -21.93 3.82
N GLU A 42 1.40 -21.35 2.84
CA GLU A 42 2.71 -21.85 2.42
C GLU A 42 3.75 -21.72 3.55
N HIS A 43 3.74 -20.63 4.30
CA HIS A 43 4.59 -20.49 5.50
C HIS A 43 4.31 -21.56 6.56
N LEU A 44 3.04 -21.93 6.79
CA LEU A 44 2.71 -23.02 7.71
C LEU A 44 3.31 -24.35 7.24
N LYS A 45 3.25 -24.63 5.93
CA LYS A 45 3.86 -25.83 5.36
C LYS A 45 5.37 -25.85 5.57
N LEU A 46 6.05 -24.71 5.33
CA LEU A 46 7.49 -24.59 5.55
C LEU A 46 7.88 -24.80 7.01
N LEU A 47 6.98 -24.50 7.94
CA LEU A 47 7.17 -24.73 9.39
C LEU A 47 6.71 -26.11 9.85
N ASP A 48 6.34 -26.99 8.92
CA ASP A 48 5.75 -28.31 9.21
C ASP A 48 4.54 -28.23 10.16
N ARG A 49 3.66 -27.24 9.90
CA ARG A 49 2.46 -27.00 10.68
C ARG A 49 1.20 -27.22 9.86
N PRO A 50 0.18 -27.85 10.43
CA PRO A 50 -1.07 -28.06 9.73
C PRO A 50 -1.83 -26.74 9.57
N ARG A 51 -2.72 -26.69 8.57
CA ARG A 51 -3.55 -25.50 8.25
C ARG A 51 -4.39 -25.02 9.45
N GLU A 52 -4.79 -25.94 10.31
CA GLU A 52 -5.58 -25.68 11.51
C GLU A 52 -4.82 -24.85 12.55
N ALA A 53 -3.49 -24.90 12.51
CA ALA A 53 -2.63 -24.07 13.36
C ALA A 53 -2.72 -22.57 13.03
N LEU A 54 -3.28 -22.20 11.86
CA LEU A 54 -3.50 -20.81 11.54
C LEU A 54 -4.53 -20.20 12.49
N TYR A 55 -4.06 -19.33 13.38
CA TYR A 55 -4.93 -18.53 14.23
C TYR A 55 -5.54 -17.39 13.43
N ARG A 56 -4.71 -16.44 12.96
CA ARG A 56 -5.13 -15.24 12.24
C ARG A 56 -4.00 -14.63 11.41
N ILE A 57 -4.38 -13.93 10.34
CA ILE A 57 -3.52 -13.06 9.57
C ILE A 57 -3.92 -11.63 9.89
N PHE A 58 -3.00 -10.84 10.41
CA PHE A 58 -3.17 -9.41 10.64
C PHE A 58 -2.53 -8.66 9.47
N PHE A 59 -3.34 -7.95 8.71
CA PHE A 59 -2.88 -7.12 7.60
C PHE A 59 -2.95 -5.67 8.02
N TYR A 60 -1.80 -5.03 8.12
CA TYR A 60 -1.67 -3.64 8.53
C TYR A 60 -1.56 -2.74 7.31
N ASP A 61 -2.44 -1.76 7.20
CA ASP A 61 -2.46 -0.84 6.07
C ASP A 61 -3.04 0.52 6.48
N CYS A 62 -3.04 1.48 5.56
CA CYS A 62 -3.73 2.76 5.70
C CYS A 62 -4.90 2.86 4.72
N PRO A 63 -5.96 3.60 5.08
CA PRO A 63 -6.98 3.97 4.10
C PRO A 63 -6.35 4.77 2.95
N PRO A 64 -6.96 4.77 1.76
CA PRO A 64 -6.48 5.62 0.67
C PRO A 64 -6.63 7.11 1.02
N LEU A 65 -5.84 7.94 0.36
CA LEU A 65 -6.05 9.38 0.40
C LEU A 65 -7.38 9.70 -0.30
N GLU A 66 -8.27 10.41 0.40
CA GLU A 66 -9.61 10.78 -0.09
C GLU A 66 -9.85 12.29 -0.02
N ARG A 67 -8.85 13.08 -0.45
CA ARG A 67 -8.94 14.54 -0.47
C ARG A 67 -8.68 15.11 -1.85
N THR A 68 -9.21 16.29 -2.08
CA THR A 68 -8.87 17.13 -3.22
C THR A 68 -7.72 18.04 -2.82
N LEU A 69 -6.63 17.99 -3.57
CA LEU A 69 -5.47 18.86 -3.41
C LEU A 69 -5.25 19.68 -4.68
N VAL A 70 -4.70 20.87 -4.50
CA VAL A 70 -4.29 21.73 -5.61
C VAL A 70 -2.85 21.41 -5.98
N LYS A 71 -2.59 21.14 -7.25
CA LYS A 71 -1.26 20.79 -7.74
C LYS A 71 -0.31 21.99 -7.66
N PRO A 72 0.98 21.76 -7.40
CA PRO A 72 1.90 22.83 -7.05
C PRO A 72 2.35 23.71 -8.23
N VAL A 73 2.30 23.17 -9.45
CA VAL A 73 2.78 23.90 -10.65
C VAL A 73 1.62 24.41 -11.48
N SER A 74 0.70 23.55 -11.90
CA SER A 74 -0.44 23.95 -12.74
C SER A 74 -1.55 24.68 -11.98
N GLY A 75 -1.68 24.45 -10.67
CA GLY A 75 -2.82 24.96 -9.91
C GLY A 75 -4.12 24.17 -10.10
N ASP A 76 -4.09 23.09 -10.89
CA ASP A 76 -5.25 22.23 -11.10
C ASP A 76 -5.61 21.47 -9.83
N SER A 77 -6.90 21.21 -9.64
CA SER A 77 -7.37 20.36 -8.55
C SER A 77 -7.34 18.89 -8.93
N VAL A 78 -6.86 18.05 -8.03
CA VAL A 78 -6.91 16.59 -8.15
C VAL A 78 -7.65 15.99 -6.97
N ASP A 79 -8.73 15.23 -7.25
CA ASP A 79 -9.46 14.44 -6.27
C ASP A 79 -8.83 13.05 -6.16
N PHE A 80 -8.03 12.85 -5.11
CA PHE A 80 -7.35 11.58 -4.86
C PHE A 80 -8.33 10.44 -4.54
N GLY A 81 -9.51 10.73 -3.99
CA GLY A 81 -10.53 9.73 -3.69
C GLY A 81 -11.12 9.07 -4.95
N ARG A 82 -11.02 9.75 -6.10
CA ARG A 82 -11.50 9.22 -7.40
C ARG A 82 -10.41 8.54 -8.22
N THR A 83 -9.19 8.46 -7.73
CA THR A 83 -8.10 7.80 -8.45
C THR A 83 -8.29 6.28 -8.48
N GLY A 84 -7.73 5.63 -9.51
CA GLY A 84 -7.70 4.17 -9.59
C GLY A 84 -6.98 3.53 -8.39
N ALA A 85 -5.96 4.21 -7.86
CA ALA A 85 -5.23 3.76 -6.68
C ALA A 85 -6.13 3.74 -5.42
N ALA A 86 -6.97 4.75 -5.24
CA ALA A 86 -7.92 4.80 -4.13
C ALA A 86 -9.02 3.74 -4.29
N ALA A 87 -9.55 3.57 -5.50
CA ALA A 87 -10.53 2.53 -5.81
C ALA A 87 -9.98 1.13 -5.53
N PHE A 88 -8.77 0.82 -6.02
CA PHE A 88 -8.09 -0.44 -5.76
C PHE A 88 -7.90 -0.68 -4.26
N ARG A 89 -7.44 0.33 -3.49
CA ARG A 89 -7.20 0.18 -2.06
C ARG A 89 -8.48 -0.11 -1.28
N ARG A 90 -9.58 0.56 -1.61
CA ARG A 90 -10.90 0.28 -1.01
C ARG A 90 -11.35 -1.15 -1.31
N GLU A 91 -11.28 -1.56 -2.56
CA GLU A 91 -11.66 -2.91 -2.97
C GLU A 91 -10.77 -3.97 -2.28
N LEU A 92 -9.46 -3.75 -2.19
CA LEU A 92 -8.55 -4.64 -1.49
C LEU A 92 -8.96 -4.80 -0.01
N HIS A 93 -9.24 -3.69 0.67
CA HIS A 93 -9.68 -3.73 2.07
C HIS A 93 -10.99 -4.51 2.24
N ASP A 94 -11.93 -4.37 1.30
CA ASP A 94 -13.18 -5.11 1.32
C ASP A 94 -12.99 -6.61 1.07
N GLN A 95 -12.12 -6.97 0.13
CA GLN A 95 -11.76 -8.37 -0.12
C GLN A 95 -11.07 -9.00 1.10
N LEU A 96 -10.16 -8.27 1.76
CA LEU A 96 -9.49 -8.72 2.98
C LEU A 96 -10.48 -8.94 4.13
N ARG A 97 -11.45 -8.03 4.33
CA ARG A 97 -12.47 -8.16 5.39
C ARG A 97 -13.37 -9.39 5.21
N ARG A 98 -13.66 -9.76 3.96
CA ARG A 98 -14.49 -10.93 3.63
C ARG A 98 -13.74 -12.26 3.80
N GLN A 99 -12.43 -12.21 3.94
CA GLN A 99 -11.61 -13.42 3.98
C GLN A 99 -11.55 -13.98 5.41
N ARG A 100 -11.86 -15.27 5.54
CA ARG A 100 -11.80 -15.96 6.84
C ARG A 100 -10.39 -15.90 7.43
N LYS A 101 -10.31 -15.74 8.75
CA LYS A 101 -9.05 -15.63 9.51
C LYS A 101 -8.20 -14.40 9.16
N MET A 102 -8.74 -13.45 8.41
CA MET A 102 -8.10 -12.18 8.13
C MET A 102 -8.59 -11.11 9.13
N ALA A 103 -7.65 -10.29 9.60
CA ALA A 103 -7.94 -9.10 10.39
C ALA A 103 -7.22 -7.91 9.76
N LEU A 104 -8.00 -7.05 9.11
CA LEU A 104 -7.49 -5.80 8.59
C LEU A 104 -7.31 -4.80 9.75
N ARG A 105 -6.13 -4.23 9.86
CA ARG A 105 -5.76 -3.21 10.83
C ARG A 105 -5.39 -1.93 10.10
N LEU A 106 -6.27 -0.95 10.17
CA LEU A 106 -6.05 0.33 9.51
C LEU A 106 -5.41 1.33 10.47
N GLY A 107 -4.28 1.88 10.04
CA GLY A 107 -3.67 3.05 10.64
C GLY A 107 -4.36 4.33 10.17
N ARG A 108 -3.71 5.45 10.42
CA ARG A 108 -4.14 6.78 9.94
C ARG A 108 -3.19 7.28 8.88
N LEU A 109 -3.76 7.81 7.81
CA LEU A 109 -3.05 8.59 6.84
C LEU A 109 -3.16 10.06 7.28
N THR A 110 -2.05 10.65 7.70
CA THR A 110 -1.98 12.06 8.02
C THR A 110 -1.32 12.77 6.85
N GLU A 111 -2.01 13.72 6.29
CA GLU A 111 -1.50 14.60 5.25
C GLU A 111 -1.37 16.01 5.82
N ARG A 112 -0.37 16.73 5.36
CA ARG A 112 -0.19 18.15 5.71
C ARG A 112 -0.79 19.09 4.70
N GLY A 113 -1.35 18.54 3.59
CA GLY A 113 -1.85 19.33 2.46
C GLY A 113 -0.73 19.93 1.61
N GLU A 114 0.49 19.47 1.81
CA GLU A 114 1.70 19.95 1.13
C GLU A 114 2.15 18.93 0.08
N TRP A 115 2.93 19.40 -0.86
CA TRP A 115 3.58 18.61 -1.87
C TRP A 115 5.08 18.52 -1.60
N GLN A 116 5.66 17.37 -1.88
CA GLN A 116 7.09 17.15 -1.82
C GLN A 116 7.62 16.74 -3.19
N LEU A 117 8.87 17.07 -3.45
CA LEU A 117 9.56 16.65 -4.66
C LEU A 117 9.79 15.15 -4.62
N ARG A 118 9.45 14.44 -5.70
CA ARG A 118 9.75 13.01 -5.83
C ARG A 118 11.25 12.76 -5.75
N ARG A 119 11.64 11.66 -5.13
CA ARG A 119 13.05 11.28 -5.04
C ARG A 119 13.75 11.19 -6.42
N SER A 120 13.04 10.72 -7.45
CA SER A 120 13.54 10.66 -8.83
C SER A 120 13.84 12.05 -9.37
N ALA A 121 12.93 13.00 -9.20
CA ALA A 121 13.11 14.39 -9.63
C ALA A 121 14.27 15.08 -8.87
N PHE A 122 14.38 14.83 -7.57
CA PHE A 122 15.51 15.33 -6.79
C PHE A 122 16.86 14.79 -7.32
N GLN A 123 16.93 13.51 -7.68
CA GLN A 123 18.13 12.93 -8.27
C GLN A 123 18.46 13.55 -9.63
N GLN A 124 17.45 13.76 -10.50
CA GLN A 124 17.62 14.40 -11.81
C GLN A 124 18.07 15.86 -11.71
N LEU A 125 17.56 16.62 -10.72
CA LEU A 125 18.07 17.97 -10.44
C LEU A 125 19.54 17.95 -10.00
N ARG A 126 19.89 16.98 -9.15
CA ARG A 126 21.26 16.85 -8.64
C ARG A 126 22.27 16.45 -9.72
N ASP A 127 21.90 15.57 -10.64
CA ASP A 127 22.79 15.13 -11.72
C ASP A 127 22.74 16.03 -12.98
N GLY A 128 21.86 17.06 -12.98
CA GLY A 128 21.74 18.04 -14.04
C GLY A 128 20.89 17.59 -15.24
N SER A 129 20.22 16.42 -15.16
CA SER A 129 19.32 15.96 -16.22
C SER A 129 17.95 16.63 -16.21
N LEU A 130 17.62 17.35 -15.13
CA LEU A 130 16.42 18.18 -14.98
C LEU A 130 16.83 19.55 -14.44
N HIS A 131 16.24 20.62 -14.97
CA HIS A 131 16.42 21.99 -14.46
C HIS A 131 15.21 22.45 -13.65
N TRP A 132 15.43 23.39 -12.74
CA TRP A 132 14.36 23.93 -11.87
C TRP A 132 13.20 24.53 -12.66
N ASP A 133 13.49 25.14 -13.81
CA ASP A 133 12.49 25.76 -14.68
C ASP A 133 11.64 24.75 -15.44
N ASP A 134 12.07 23.51 -15.51
CA ASP A 134 11.39 22.39 -16.19
C ASP A 134 10.55 21.54 -15.24
N LEU A 135 10.41 21.95 -13.98
CA LEU A 135 9.59 21.21 -13.02
C LEU A 135 8.10 21.32 -13.36
N GLY A 136 7.47 20.16 -13.58
CA GLY A 136 6.04 19.99 -13.74
C GLY A 136 5.41 19.24 -12.58
N ASP A 137 4.08 19.12 -12.56
CA ASP A 137 3.33 18.43 -11.51
C ASP A 137 3.75 16.97 -11.32
N GLU A 138 4.22 16.31 -12.37
CA GLU A 138 4.70 14.93 -12.36
C GLU A 138 5.93 14.71 -11.46
N HIS A 139 6.65 15.78 -11.18
CA HIS A 139 7.85 15.73 -10.33
C HIS A 139 7.53 15.83 -8.84
N PHE A 140 6.25 16.06 -8.51
CA PHE A 140 5.79 16.18 -7.12
C PHE A 140 4.87 15.05 -6.73
N GLU A 141 4.78 14.80 -5.43
CA GLU A 141 3.83 13.89 -4.81
C GLU A 141 3.30 14.48 -3.51
N PRO A 142 2.07 14.14 -3.11
CA PRO A 142 1.54 14.62 -1.83
C PRO A 142 2.40 14.15 -0.66
N GLU A 143 2.72 15.04 0.28
CA GLU A 143 3.38 14.63 1.51
C GLU A 143 2.39 13.86 2.39
N MET A 144 2.62 12.56 2.52
CA MET A 144 1.80 11.67 3.31
C MET A 144 2.61 11.01 4.41
N ARG A 145 2.08 11.03 5.62
CA ARG A 145 2.63 10.26 6.74
C ARG A 145 1.64 9.19 7.16
N GLN A 146 2.09 7.96 7.13
CA GLN A 146 1.36 6.86 7.73
C GLN A 146 1.70 6.79 9.21
N THR A 147 0.67 6.82 10.05
CA THR A 147 0.80 6.69 11.50
C THR A 147 -0.08 5.54 11.99
N GLN A 148 0.29 4.93 13.12
CA GLN A 148 -0.45 3.81 13.73
C GLN A 148 -0.55 2.55 12.83
N VAL A 149 0.29 2.44 11.80
CA VAL A 149 0.48 1.21 11.03
C VAL A 149 1.56 0.34 11.67
N ASP A 150 2.50 0.99 12.39
CA ASP A 150 3.53 0.28 13.12
C ASP A 150 2.88 -0.66 14.13
N MET A 151 3.23 -1.91 14.00
CA MET A 151 2.73 -2.96 14.87
C MET A 151 3.06 -2.61 16.31
N LYS A 152 2.07 -2.15 17.06
CA LYS A 152 2.14 -2.25 18.51
C LYS A 152 1.97 -3.73 18.84
N ILE A 153 3.11 -4.39 18.93
CA ILE A 153 3.21 -5.76 19.44
C ILE A 153 3.05 -5.72 20.96
#